data_43eacc7185112d27a652c36a2c6022bf
#
_entry.id   43eacc7185112d27a652c36a2c6022bf
#
_cell.length_a   1.000
_cell.length_b   1.000
_cell.length_c   1.000
_cell.angle_alpha   90.00
_cell.angle_beta   90.00
_cell.angle_gamma   90.00
#
_symmetry.space_group_name_H-M   'P 1'
#
loop_
_entity.id
_entity.type
_entity.pdbx_description
1 polymer ?
#
loop_
_entity_poly.entity_id
_entity_poly.type
_entity_poly.pdbx_seq_one_letter_code
_entity_poly.pdbx_strand_id
1 'polypeptide(L)'
;MTNRARPAGNHTTSEEEEMQAMKQEVELPELNEGEIYIGRISNTAGELHHVILLPGDNDDATWQAQMNWAKSIGGDLPTRIEHLVLLANHRDQFERNAYWSNEPDTDPGYAGWAWCQTFSGGGQGISHQGSELRARAVRRLIIQ
;
A
#
# COMPACT_ATOMS: atom_id res chain seq x y z
N MET A 1 -43.34 -3.13 -12.78
CA MET A 1 -43.28 -2.79 -13.25
C MET A 1 -43.36 -2.45 -13.66
N THR A 2 -42.98 -2.40 -13.61
CA THR A 2 -42.92 -2.12 -14.20
C THR A 2 -42.66 -1.55 -14.76
N ASN A 3 -42.53 -1.24 -14.94
CA ASN A 3 -42.13 -0.66 -15.64
C ASN A 3 -41.95 -0.07 -15.72
N ARG A 4 -41.95 -0.04 -15.75
CA ARG A 4 -41.66 0.66 -16.09
C ARG A 4 -41.76 0.99 -17.06
N ALA A 5 -42.15 1.30 -17.32
CA ALA A 5 -41.78 1.53 -18.39
C ALA A 5 -40.79 2.18 -18.61
N ARG A 6 -40.07 2.14 -18.61
CA ARG A 6 -39.11 2.63 -19.04
C ARG A 6 -38.74 2.08 -19.90
N PRO A 7 -39.28 1.72 -20.54
CA PRO A 7 -38.53 1.20 -21.32
C PRO A 7 -37.19 1.62 -21.27
N ALA A 8 -36.80 2.53 -21.80
CA ALA A 8 -35.49 3.06 -21.73
C ALA A 8 -35.18 3.57 -20.35
N GLY A 9 -36.19 4.04 -19.67
CA GLY A 9 -36.02 4.54 -18.33
C GLY A 9 -35.58 3.48 -17.36
N ASN A 10 -36.15 2.27 -17.48
CA ASN A 10 -35.72 1.17 -16.59
C ASN A 10 -34.29 0.77 -16.79
N HIS A 11 -33.87 0.74 -18.05
CA HIS A 11 -32.49 0.40 -18.38
C HIS A 11 -31.51 1.40 -17.74
N THR A 12 -31.81 2.70 -17.87
CA THR A 12 -30.99 3.74 -17.27
C THR A 12 -30.93 3.62 -15.75
N THR A 13 -32.06 3.32 -15.10
CA THR A 13 -32.13 3.17 -13.66
C THR A 13 -31.22 2.03 -13.19
N SER A 14 -31.23 0.92 -13.92
CA SER A 14 -30.37 -0.20 -13.58
C SER A 14 -28.88 0.17 -13.65
N GLU A 15 -28.50 0.91 -14.65
CA GLU A 15 -27.12 1.38 -14.80
C GLU A 15 -26.73 2.31 -13.65
N GLU A 16 -27.65 3.19 -13.25
CA GLU A 16 -27.39 4.09 -12.13
C GLU A 16 -27.22 3.33 -10.84
N GLU A 17 -28.01 2.31 -10.61
CA GLU A 17 -27.89 1.48 -9.41
C GLU A 17 -26.56 0.73 -9.39
N GLU A 18 -26.12 0.21 -10.52
CA GLU A 18 -24.84 -0.45 -10.62
C GLU A 18 -23.70 0.51 -10.35
N MET A 19 -23.78 1.72 -10.89
CA MET A 19 -22.75 2.73 -10.65
C MET A 19 -22.70 3.13 -9.17
N GLN A 20 -23.85 3.24 -8.54
CA GLN A 20 -23.91 3.59 -7.13
C GLN A 20 -23.29 2.48 -6.26
N ALA A 21 -23.58 1.23 -6.58
CA ALA A 21 -22.99 0.09 -5.86
C ALA A 21 -21.48 0.07 -6.04
N MET A 22 -20.98 0.33 -7.24
CA MET A 22 -19.55 0.39 -7.49
C MET A 22 -18.88 1.50 -6.69
N LYS A 23 -19.52 2.67 -6.58
CA LYS A 23 -18.99 3.76 -5.78
C LYS A 23 -18.87 3.38 -4.32
N GLN A 24 -19.86 2.68 -3.79
CA GLN A 24 -19.81 2.25 -2.39
C GLN A 24 -18.68 1.25 -2.16
N GLU A 25 -18.45 0.34 -3.12
CA GLU A 25 -17.39 -0.65 -3.00
C GLU A 25 -16.00 -0.03 -3.07
N VAL A 26 -15.85 1.05 -3.81
CA VAL A 26 -14.54 1.68 -4.02
C VAL A 26 -14.42 3.03 -3.33
N GLU A 27 -15.30 3.29 -2.37
CA GLU A 27 -15.27 4.55 -1.63
C GLU A 27 -13.92 4.70 -0.93
N LEU A 28 -13.29 5.85 -1.14
CA LEU A 28 -11.97 6.11 -0.59
C LEU A 28 -12.09 6.67 0.82
N PRO A 29 -11.15 6.32 1.70
CA PRO A 29 -11.12 6.94 3.03
C PRO A 29 -10.70 8.39 2.92
N GLU A 30 -10.95 9.15 3.98
CA GLU A 30 -10.45 10.51 4.06
C GLU A 30 -8.94 10.50 4.17
N LEU A 31 -8.29 11.43 3.47
CA LEU A 31 -6.85 11.56 3.48
C LEU A 31 -6.46 12.84 4.20
N ASN A 32 -5.37 12.77 4.96
CA ASN A 32 -4.75 13.95 5.52
C ASN A 32 -3.85 14.61 4.49
N GLU A 33 -3.41 15.81 4.78
CA GLU A 33 -2.56 16.55 3.85
C GLU A 33 -1.28 15.78 3.56
N GLY A 34 -0.92 15.69 2.29
CA GLY A 34 0.30 15.00 1.84
C GLY A 34 0.17 13.50 1.74
N GLU A 35 -0.96 12.92 2.11
CA GLU A 35 -1.17 11.48 2.00
C GLU A 35 -1.64 11.11 0.59
N ILE A 36 -1.25 9.91 0.14
CA ILE A 36 -1.61 9.42 -1.19
C ILE A 36 -2.26 8.05 -1.04
N TYR A 37 -3.45 7.90 -1.60
CA TYR A 37 -4.14 6.61 -1.60
C TYR A 37 -3.43 5.66 -2.58
N ILE A 38 -3.05 4.47 -2.10
CA ILE A 38 -2.33 3.50 -2.91
C ILE A 38 -3.28 2.47 -3.53
N GLY A 39 -4.25 1.98 -2.76
CA GLY A 39 -5.17 0.99 -3.26
C GLY A 39 -5.76 0.13 -2.18
N ARG A 40 -6.54 -0.85 -2.61
CA ARG A 40 -7.13 -1.88 -1.76
C ARG A 40 -6.27 -3.12 -1.94
N ILE A 41 -5.61 -3.54 -0.87
CA ILE A 41 -4.61 -4.60 -0.95
C ILE A 41 -4.90 -5.63 0.13
N SER A 42 -4.88 -6.93 -0.23
CA SER A 42 -5.03 -7.99 0.76
C SER A 42 -3.68 -8.38 1.33
N ASN A 43 -3.69 -8.81 2.59
CA ASN A 43 -2.52 -9.42 3.22
C ASN A 43 -2.57 -10.94 3.05
N THR A 44 -1.59 -11.64 3.62
CA THR A 44 -1.50 -13.10 3.51
C THR A 44 -2.66 -13.81 4.22
N ALA A 45 -3.31 -13.16 5.17
CA ALA A 45 -4.49 -13.72 5.85
C ALA A 45 -5.77 -13.49 5.06
N GLY A 46 -5.69 -12.80 3.91
CA GLY A 46 -6.86 -12.53 3.09
C GLY A 46 -7.65 -11.31 3.51
N GLU A 47 -7.15 -10.56 4.49
CA GLU A 47 -7.82 -9.33 4.92
C GLU A 47 -7.53 -8.22 3.92
N LEU A 48 -8.58 -7.47 3.59
CA LEU A 48 -8.50 -6.40 2.61
C LEU A 48 -8.37 -5.05 3.33
N HIS A 49 -7.40 -4.26 2.91
CA HIS A 49 -7.10 -2.96 3.53
C HIS A 49 -7.08 -1.86 2.48
N HIS A 50 -7.53 -0.68 2.89
CA HIS A 50 -7.09 0.54 2.22
C HIS A 50 -5.65 0.81 2.64
N VAL A 51 -4.78 1.12 1.68
CA VAL A 51 -3.38 1.44 1.97
C VAL A 51 -3.11 2.86 1.53
N ILE A 52 -2.54 3.64 2.43
CA ILE A 52 -2.30 5.08 2.24
C ILE A 52 -0.83 5.35 2.50
N LEU A 53 -0.16 5.99 1.53
CA LEU A 53 1.24 6.36 1.68
C LEU A 53 1.31 7.65 2.50
N LEU A 54 2.05 7.60 3.59
CA LEU A 54 2.25 8.76 4.46
C LEU A 54 3.31 9.67 3.87
N PRO A 55 3.23 11.00 4.14
CA PRO A 55 4.30 11.90 3.73
C PRO A 55 5.58 11.60 4.52
N GLY A 56 6.71 11.90 3.93
CA GLY A 56 8.00 11.72 4.57
C GLY A 56 8.80 10.60 3.92
N ASP A 57 10.08 10.86 3.69
CA ASP A 57 11.03 9.91 3.15
C ASP A 57 12.22 9.97 4.09
N ASN A 58 12.47 8.89 4.81
CA ASN A 58 13.49 8.89 5.85
C ASN A 58 14.83 8.42 5.31
N ASP A 59 15.88 9.12 5.67
CA ASP A 59 17.24 8.80 5.25
C ASP A 59 17.66 7.42 5.75
N ASP A 60 18.74 6.90 5.17
CA ASP A 60 19.24 5.57 5.44
C ASP A 60 19.37 5.27 6.94
N ALA A 61 18.84 4.14 7.34
CA ALA A 61 18.93 3.63 8.71
C ALA A 61 18.72 2.13 8.69
N THR A 62 19.05 1.49 9.83
CA THR A 62 18.87 0.04 9.96
C THR A 62 17.40 -0.33 9.90
N TRP A 63 17.12 -1.60 9.63
CA TRP A 63 15.75 -2.09 9.51
C TRP A 63 14.93 -1.78 10.77
N GLN A 64 15.49 -2.09 11.96
CA GLN A 64 14.74 -1.85 13.19
C GLN A 64 14.52 -0.36 13.45
N ALA A 65 15.50 0.48 13.12
CA ALA A 65 15.34 1.92 13.27
C ALA A 65 14.24 2.44 12.35
N GLN A 66 14.14 1.92 11.12
CA GLN A 66 13.09 2.34 10.19
C GLN A 66 11.72 1.82 10.62
N MET A 67 11.64 0.61 11.17
CA MET A 67 10.39 0.11 11.74
C MET A 67 9.90 1.03 12.86
N ASN A 68 10.82 1.45 13.72
CA ASN A 68 10.49 2.36 14.82
C ASN A 68 10.09 3.74 14.31
N TRP A 69 10.80 4.25 13.32
CA TRP A 69 10.47 5.54 12.71
C TRP A 69 9.06 5.53 12.13
N ALA A 70 8.70 4.48 11.39
CA ALA A 70 7.38 4.39 10.78
C ALA A 70 6.29 4.44 11.84
N LYS A 71 6.49 3.72 12.97
CA LYS A 71 5.54 3.77 14.08
C LYS A 71 5.43 5.16 14.67
N SER A 72 6.55 5.87 14.76
CA SER A 72 6.57 7.20 15.36
C SER A 72 5.73 8.22 14.58
N ILE A 73 5.52 7.98 13.28
CA ILE A 73 4.69 8.87 12.45
C ILE A 73 3.30 8.29 12.19
N GLY A 74 2.92 7.24 12.93
CA GLY A 74 1.57 6.68 12.86
C GLY A 74 1.37 5.66 11.77
N GLY A 75 2.43 5.02 11.30
CA GLY A 75 2.35 4.05 10.20
C GLY A 75 3.18 2.82 10.42
N ASP A 76 3.48 2.16 9.32
CA ASP A 76 4.27 0.94 9.26
C ASP A 76 5.06 0.96 7.96
N LEU A 77 6.13 0.20 7.88
CA LEU A 77 6.80 0.00 6.60
C LEU A 77 5.89 -0.81 5.67
N PRO A 78 5.98 -0.58 4.36
CA PRO A 78 5.16 -1.35 3.42
C PRO A 78 5.52 -2.83 3.43
N THR A 79 4.53 -3.67 3.14
CA THR A 79 4.79 -5.09 2.85
C THR A 79 5.44 -5.19 1.47
N ARG A 80 5.92 -6.39 1.14
CA ARG A 80 6.50 -6.66 -0.19
C ARG A 80 5.49 -6.37 -1.30
N ILE A 81 4.22 -6.79 -1.10
CA ILE A 81 3.17 -6.57 -2.10
C ILE A 81 2.85 -5.09 -2.24
N GLU A 82 2.76 -4.38 -1.11
CA GLU A 82 2.51 -2.94 -1.14
C GLU A 82 3.61 -2.22 -1.89
N HIS A 83 4.87 -2.64 -1.69
CA HIS A 83 5.99 -2.07 -2.43
C HIS A 83 5.87 -2.29 -3.94
N LEU A 84 5.35 -3.43 -4.38
CA LEU A 84 5.14 -3.67 -5.81
C LEU A 84 4.13 -2.70 -6.39
N VAL A 85 3.05 -2.42 -5.66
CA VAL A 85 2.05 -1.44 -6.09
C VAL A 85 2.67 -0.04 -6.10
N LEU A 86 3.43 0.30 -5.08
CA LEU A 86 4.13 1.58 -5.01
C LEU A 86 5.10 1.75 -6.20
N LEU A 87 5.83 0.71 -6.52
CA LEU A 87 6.74 0.72 -7.67
C LEU A 87 5.99 0.90 -8.98
N ALA A 88 4.86 0.19 -9.14
CA ALA A 88 4.11 0.19 -10.39
C ALA A 88 3.41 1.52 -10.63
N ASN A 89 2.84 2.13 -9.60
CA ASN A 89 1.92 3.25 -9.76
C ASN A 89 2.42 4.56 -9.17
N HIS A 90 3.42 4.52 -8.28
CA HIS A 90 3.83 5.70 -7.51
C HIS A 90 5.36 5.83 -7.42
N ARG A 91 6.05 5.35 -8.44
CA ARG A 91 7.51 5.31 -8.44
C ARG A 91 8.13 6.71 -8.26
N ASP A 92 7.45 7.74 -8.74
CA ASP A 92 7.89 9.12 -8.63
C ASP A 92 7.88 9.65 -7.20
N GLN A 93 7.26 8.92 -6.26
CA GLN A 93 7.24 9.29 -4.85
C GLN A 93 8.47 8.78 -4.09
N PHE A 94 9.39 8.12 -4.77
CA PHE A 94 10.55 7.47 -4.15
C PHE A 94 11.83 7.91 -4.85
N GLU A 95 12.91 7.95 -4.09
CA GLU A 95 14.24 8.12 -4.70
C GLU A 95 14.66 6.82 -5.35
N ARG A 96 15.63 6.88 -6.24
CA ARG A 96 16.13 5.70 -6.95
C ARG A 96 17.10 4.93 -6.07
N ASN A 97 16.57 4.40 -4.99
CA ASN A 97 17.31 3.71 -3.95
C ASN A 97 16.50 2.53 -3.42
N ALA A 98 17.10 1.76 -2.53
CA ALA A 98 16.43 0.65 -1.87
C ALA A 98 15.72 1.15 -0.61
N TYR A 99 14.52 0.62 -0.39
CA TYR A 99 13.65 0.97 0.73
C TYR A 99 13.27 -0.31 1.48
N TRP A 100 13.35 -0.27 2.79
CA TRP A 100 12.98 -1.43 3.63
C TRP A 100 11.48 -1.74 3.53
N SER A 101 11.15 -3.04 3.54
CA SER A 101 9.80 -3.51 3.82
C SER A 101 9.67 -3.84 5.30
N ASN A 102 8.46 -4.17 5.75
CA ASN A 102 8.25 -4.62 7.12
C ASN A 102 8.47 -6.12 7.29
N GLU A 103 8.93 -6.83 6.26
CA GLU A 103 8.98 -8.29 6.29
C GLU A 103 10.41 -8.81 6.46
N PRO A 104 10.70 -9.42 7.61
CA PRO A 104 11.96 -10.14 7.74
C PRO A 104 11.93 -11.38 6.86
N ASP A 105 13.10 -11.87 6.47
CA ASP A 105 13.18 -13.13 5.75
C ASP A 105 12.88 -14.26 6.74
N THR A 106 12.00 -15.15 6.35
CA THR A 106 11.59 -16.27 7.20
C THR A 106 12.40 -17.53 6.95
N ASP A 107 13.29 -17.52 5.97
CA ASP A 107 14.18 -18.66 5.72
C ASP A 107 15.19 -18.76 6.88
N PRO A 108 15.33 -19.92 7.52
CA PRO A 108 16.29 -20.05 8.61
C PRO A 108 17.74 -19.74 8.20
N GLY A 109 18.08 -19.92 6.92
CA GLY A 109 19.42 -19.61 6.42
C GLY A 109 19.68 -18.12 6.31
N TYR A 110 18.63 -17.29 6.44
CA TYR A 110 18.73 -15.83 6.32
C TYR A 110 18.18 -15.12 7.55
N ALA A 111 18.35 -15.76 8.73
CA ALA A 111 17.98 -15.10 9.98
C ALA A 111 18.78 -13.79 10.11
N GLY A 112 18.08 -12.70 10.47
CA GLY A 112 18.70 -11.38 10.57
C GLY A 112 18.70 -10.59 9.27
N TRP A 113 18.00 -11.08 8.25
CA TRP A 113 17.82 -10.37 6.96
C TRP A 113 16.37 -9.94 6.82
N ALA A 114 16.14 -8.94 5.98
CA ALA A 114 14.78 -8.46 5.70
C ALA A 114 14.67 -8.08 4.23
N TRP A 115 13.43 -8.03 3.75
CA TRP A 115 13.14 -7.72 2.35
C TRP A 115 13.17 -6.23 2.10
N CYS A 116 13.64 -5.84 0.94
CA CYS A 116 13.63 -4.45 0.50
C CYS A 116 13.20 -4.37 -0.96
N GLN A 117 12.74 -3.18 -1.36
CA GLN A 117 12.32 -2.86 -2.71
C GLN A 117 13.30 -1.84 -3.28
N THR A 118 13.86 -2.14 -4.44
CA THR A 118 14.71 -1.19 -5.15
C THR A 118 13.86 -0.40 -6.12
N PHE A 119 13.92 0.92 -6.01
CA PHE A 119 13.15 1.80 -6.89
C PHE A 119 13.97 2.30 -8.09
N SER A 120 15.22 1.88 -8.22
CA SER A 120 16.00 2.13 -9.42
C SER A 120 15.72 1.05 -10.46
N GLY A 121 16.10 -0.19 -10.17
CA GLY A 121 15.90 -1.30 -11.09
C GLY A 121 14.56 -2.01 -10.96
N GLY A 122 13.87 -1.84 -9.86
CA GLY A 122 12.54 -2.43 -9.67
C GLY A 122 12.51 -3.80 -9.04
N GLY A 123 13.66 -4.34 -8.62
CA GLY A 123 13.72 -5.67 -8.02
C GLY A 123 13.46 -5.65 -6.52
N GLN A 124 13.06 -6.81 -6.00
CA GLN A 124 13.02 -7.05 -4.57
C GLN A 124 14.14 -8.00 -4.19
N GLY A 125 14.73 -7.77 -3.04
CA GLY A 125 15.79 -8.62 -2.54
C GLY A 125 15.87 -8.53 -1.03
N ILE A 126 16.83 -9.23 -0.46
CA ILE A 126 17.05 -9.20 0.99
C ILE A 126 18.36 -8.50 1.28
N SER A 127 18.39 -7.82 2.42
CA SER A 127 19.59 -7.19 2.94
C SER A 127 19.69 -7.51 4.42
N HIS A 128 20.92 -7.56 4.92
CA HIS A 128 21.13 -7.74 6.35
C HIS A 128 20.47 -6.58 7.10
N GLN A 129 19.77 -6.88 8.19
CA GLN A 129 19.00 -5.89 8.93
C GLN A 129 19.86 -4.76 9.50
N GLY A 130 21.17 -4.99 9.63
CA GLY A 130 22.10 -3.95 10.04
C GLY A 130 22.52 -3.00 8.92
N SER A 131 22.17 -3.31 7.67
CA SER A 131 22.42 -2.39 6.57
C SER A 131 21.51 -1.17 6.70
N GLU A 132 21.94 -0.05 6.14
CA GLU A 132 21.19 1.19 6.26
C GLU A 132 20.53 1.52 4.91
N LEU A 133 19.21 1.44 4.87
CA LEU A 133 18.42 1.74 3.69
C LEU A 133 17.35 2.77 4.03
N ARG A 134 16.77 3.35 3.00
CA ARG A 134 15.73 4.36 3.16
C ARG A 134 14.40 3.74 3.55
N ALA A 135 13.47 4.58 3.96
CA ALA A 135 12.11 4.12 4.30
C ALA A 135 11.07 5.17 3.99
N ARG A 136 9.91 4.70 3.60
CA ARG A 136 8.65 5.44 3.60
C ARG A 136 7.63 4.57 4.30
N ALA A 137 6.62 5.21 4.88
CA ALA A 137 5.64 4.51 5.69
C ALA A 137 4.26 4.58 5.06
N VAL A 138 3.44 3.57 5.37
CA VAL A 138 2.03 3.52 4.98
C VAL A 138 1.18 3.39 6.24
N ARG A 139 -0.11 3.73 6.12
CA ARG A 139 -1.10 3.35 7.13
C ARG A 139 -2.19 2.54 6.45
N ARG A 140 -2.83 1.68 7.22
CA ARG A 140 -3.81 0.74 6.68
C ARG A 140 -5.12 0.86 7.44
N LEU A 141 -6.22 0.78 6.68
CA LEU A 141 -7.57 0.75 7.25
C LEU A 141 -8.26 -0.50 6.75
N ILE A 142 -8.73 -1.33 7.68
CA ILE A 142 -9.40 -2.58 7.33
C ILE A 142 -10.72 -2.27 6.65
N ILE A 143 -11.01 -2.96 5.55
CA ILE A 143 -12.28 -2.86 4.83
C ILE A 143 -13.18 -3.97 5.34
N GLN A 144 -14.34 -3.58 5.84
CA GLN A 144 -15.28 -4.53 6.42
C GLN A 144 -16.47 -4.75 5.51
#